data_ef1fd29d67efd9a068dae96ab847332a
#
_entry.id   ef1fd29d67efd9a068dae96ab847332a
#
_cell.length_a   1.000
_cell.length_b   1.000
_cell.length_c   1.000
_cell.angle_alpha   90.00
_cell.angle_beta   90.00
_cell.angle_gamma   90.00
#
_symmetry.space_group_name_H-M   'P 1'
#
loop_
_entity.id
_entity.type
_entity.pdbx_description
1 polymer ?
#
loop_
_entity_poly.entity_id
_entity_poly.type
_entity_poly.pdbx_seq_one_letter_code
_entity_poly.pdbx_strand_id
1 'polypeptide(L)'
;VSGTHGKTSTTSMLSHILIEAKKDPTISVGGMLPLIGGNLKIGKEEFFLTEACEYTNSFLELSPNVEVILNIEADHLDFFKDLDDIRKSFKKFIAKLDDNGILIINEKISNKEELLDGFSGKVYSFGLGKGYVNAKNINYDFEGKAEFDLYVEDKFTGKIKLSVYGEHNILNALAAIATGMALDISLEDIKRGLEGYGGVHRRFEIKGTVKGLTVIDDYAHHPGEIEATIEAAKKLKYKRLCVVFQPHTYSRTKALLEDFARVLSKADLVVLADIYAAREKDTLGVSSKDIETLINKKSQKAYYFPTFDEIESFVLSKLDKGDICITMGAGDIYKLGEDILGI
;
A
#
# COMPACT_ATOMS: atom_id res chain seq x y z
N VAL A 1 3.46 12.94 -2.74
CA VAL A 1 3.91 11.55 -2.49
C VAL A 1 3.61 10.70 -3.70
N SER A 2 4.64 10.11 -4.32
CA SER A 2 4.56 9.30 -5.53
C SER A 2 5.12 7.89 -5.32
N GLY A 3 4.90 7.02 -6.31
CA GLY A 3 5.37 5.64 -6.32
C GLY A 3 4.25 4.68 -6.73
N THR A 4 4.60 3.52 -7.21
CA THR A 4 3.61 2.52 -7.64
C THR A 4 2.68 2.13 -6.48
N HIS A 5 3.25 1.90 -5.28
CA HIS A 5 2.52 1.47 -4.09
C HIS A 5 2.83 2.35 -2.88
N GLY A 6 1.89 2.39 -1.90
CA GLY A 6 2.08 3.06 -0.61
C GLY A 6 1.73 4.55 -0.56
N LYS A 7 1.37 5.18 -1.68
CA LYS A 7 1.01 6.62 -1.75
C LYS A 7 0.03 7.04 -0.66
N THR A 8 -1.15 6.41 -0.63
CA THR A 8 -2.22 6.73 0.33
C THR A 8 -1.78 6.57 1.79
N SER A 9 -1.11 5.47 2.12
CA SER A 9 -0.64 5.22 3.50
C SER A 9 0.41 6.24 3.93
N THR A 10 1.40 6.55 3.07
CA THR A 10 2.44 7.53 3.38
C THR A 10 1.88 8.94 3.49
N THR A 11 0.99 9.35 2.57
CA THR A 11 0.31 10.65 2.64
C THR A 11 -0.51 10.76 3.92
N SER A 12 -1.18 9.70 4.34
CA SER A 12 -1.93 9.67 5.59
C SER A 12 -1.03 9.74 6.82
N MET A 13 0.11 9.02 6.86
CA MET A 13 1.10 9.13 7.92
C MET A 13 1.66 10.57 8.03
N LEU A 14 1.98 11.17 6.89
CA LEU A 14 2.43 12.57 6.83
C LEU A 14 1.34 13.55 7.31
N SER A 15 0.06 13.26 7.00
CA SER A 15 -1.05 14.06 7.51
C SER A 15 -1.10 14.06 9.03
N HIS A 16 -0.92 12.89 9.67
CA HIS A 16 -0.84 12.77 11.13
C HIS A 16 0.35 13.56 11.69
N ILE A 17 1.54 13.41 11.09
CA ILE A 17 2.77 14.11 11.52
C ILE A 17 2.59 15.63 11.43
N LEU A 18 2.09 16.16 10.31
CA LEU A 18 1.91 17.60 10.12
C LEU A 18 0.89 18.20 11.09
N ILE A 19 -0.23 17.49 11.30
CA ILE A 19 -1.26 17.94 12.23
C ILE A 19 -0.75 17.89 13.67
N GLU A 20 -0.03 16.82 14.07
CA GLU A 20 0.57 16.71 15.40
C GLU A 20 1.60 17.81 15.64
N ALA A 21 2.40 18.16 14.63
CA ALA A 21 3.35 19.28 14.65
C ALA A 21 2.65 20.65 14.62
N LYS A 22 1.32 20.69 14.78
CA LYS A 22 0.48 21.92 14.76
C LYS A 22 0.61 22.73 13.46
N LYS A 23 1.00 22.08 12.37
CA LYS A 23 0.83 22.61 11.03
C LYS A 23 -0.62 22.39 10.63
N ASP A 24 -1.20 23.33 9.91
CA ASP A 24 -2.58 23.21 9.41
C ASP A 24 -2.58 23.01 7.88
N PRO A 25 -2.13 21.84 7.40
CA PRO A 25 -1.97 21.59 5.97
C PRO A 25 -3.31 21.48 5.25
N THR A 26 -3.33 21.86 3.98
CA THR A 26 -4.31 21.34 3.03
C THR A 26 -3.88 19.92 2.66
N ILE A 27 -4.80 18.96 2.76
CA ILE A 27 -4.54 17.53 2.54
C ILE A 27 -5.47 17.02 1.46
N SER A 28 -4.91 16.33 0.46
CA SER A 28 -5.65 15.54 -0.53
C SER A 28 -5.10 14.12 -0.56
N VAL A 29 -5.89 13.15 -0.14
CA VAL A 29 -5.49 11.74 -0.01
C VAL A 29 -6.46 10.84 -0.77
N GLY A 30 -5.97 9.76 -1.37
CA GLY A 30 -6.74 8.85 -2.22
C GLY A 30 -7.70 7.90 -1.49
N GLY A 31 -7.78 7.98 -0.16
CA GLY A 31 -8.64 7.13 0.67
C GLY A 31 -9.32 7.91 1.78
N MET A 32 -10.32 7.31 2.43
CA MET A 32 -11.00 7.90 3.59
C MET A 32 -10.08 7.85 4.80
N LEU A 33 -9.58 9.00 5.22
CA LEU A 33 -8.70 9.16 6.39
C LEU A 33 -9.53 9.59 7.61
N PRO A 34 -9.66 8.74 8.65
CA PRO A 34 -10.47 9.05 9.83
C PRO A 34 -10.06 10.35 10.53
N LEU A 35 -8.77 10.67 10.57
CA LEU A 35 -8.22 11.89 11.17
C LEU A 35 -8.89 13.17 10.69
N ILE A 36 -9.30 13.23 9.42
CA ILE A 36 -9.93 14.41 8.80
C ILE A 36 -11.38 14.18 8.41
N GLY A 37 -11.94 12.99 8.73
CA GLY A 37 -13.31 12.61 8.40
C GLY A 37 -13.61 12.56 6.91
N GLY A 38 -12.60 12.34 6.07
CA GLY A 38 -12.74 12.37 4.62
C GLY A 38 -11.43 12.15 3.88
N ASN A 39 -11.38 12.58 2.64
CA ASN A 39 -10.18 12.49 1.78
C ASN A 39 -9.63 13.87 1.40
N LEU A 40 -10.27 14.95 1.84
CA LEU A 40 -9.87 16.34 1.60
C LEU A 40 -10.02 17.16 2.88
N LYS A 41 -9.00 17.91 3.25
CA LYS A 41 -9.00 18.91 4.30
C LYS A 41 -8.41 20.21 3.75
N ILE A 42 -9.09 21.32 3.92
CA ILE A 42 -8.54 22.64 3.62
C ILE A 42 -7.86 23.18 4.88
N GLY A 43 -6.59 23.48 4.76
CA GLY A 43 -5.77 24.10 5.82
C GLY A 43 -5.53 25.58 5.58
N LYS A 44 -4.88 26.23 6.54
CA LYS A 44 -4.53 27.66 6.51
C LYS A 44 -3.02 27.90 6.38
N GLU A 45 -2.22 26.86 6.56
CA GLU A 45 -0.76 26.92 6.47
C GLU A 45 -0.28 26.72 5.03
N GLU A 46 1.01 26.94 4.80
CA GLU A 46 1.65 26.87 3.48
C GLU A 46 1.73 25.46 2.90
N PHE A 47 1.47 24.41 3.69
CA PHE A 47 1.61 23.04 3.26
C PHE A 47 0.41 22.56 2.45
N PHE A 48 0.67 22.09 1.25
CA PHE A 48 -0.26 21.27 0.46
C PHE A 48 0.31 19.86 0.30
N LEU A 49 -0.27 18.92 1.02
CA LEU A 49 0.11 17.51 0.98
C LEU A 49 -0.84 16.74 0.07
N THR A 50 -0.30 16.11 -0.97
CA THR A 50 -1.11 15.35 -1.93
C THR A 50 -0.43 14.09 -2.41
N GLU A 51 -1.23 13.13 -2.85
CA GLU A 51 -0.75 12.02 -3.66
C GLU A 51 -0.45 12.51 -5.08
N ALA A 52 0.61 11.98 -5.65
CA ALA A 52 1.07 12.29 -7.01
C ALA A 52 1.09 10.98 -7.81
N CYS A 53 0.00 10.75 -8.56
CA CYS A 53 -0.21 9.52 -9.32
C CYS A 53 0.56 9.57 -10.65
N GLU A 54 1.34 8.53 -10.91
CA GLU A 54 2.11 8.36 -12.15
C GLU A 54 1.24 8.02 -13.36
N TYR A 55 0.06 7.43 -13.15
CA TYR A 55 -0.84 7.03 -14.21
C TYR A 55 -1.21 8.20 -15.12
N THR A 56 -1.14 7.99 -16.41
CA THR A 56 -1.32 9.02 -17.46
C THR A 56 -0.40 10.24 -17.32
N ASN A 57 0.72 10.10 -16.59
CA ASN A 57 1.65 11.20 -16.31
C ASN A 57 1.01 12.37 -15.53
N SER A 58 -0.12 12.14 -14.83
CA SER A 58 -0.84 13.22 -14.15
C SER A 58 -0.01 13.93 -13.08
N PHE A 59 0.95 13.25 -12.45
CA PHE A 59 1.86 13.88 -11.49
C PHE A 59 2.77 14.96 -12.13
N LEU A 60 2.99 14.92 -13.45
CA LEU A 60 3.79 15.93 -14.15
C LEU A 60 3.09 17.30 -14.23
N GLU A 61 1.81 17.38 -13.91
CA GLU A 61 1.06 18.65 -13.78
C GLU A 61 1.33 19.35 -12.44
N LEU A 62 1.96 18.64 -11.49
CA LEU A 62 2.33 19.22 -10.20
C LEU A 62 3.70 19.92 -10.27
N SER A 63 3.93 20.88 -9.35
CA SER A 63 5.21 21.56 -9.14
C SER A 63 5.59 21.42 -7.66
N PRO A 64 6.17 20.28 -7.24
CA PRO A 64 6.47 20.02 -5.84
C PRO A 64 7.71 20.80 -5.38
N ASN A 65 7.73 21.21 -4.10
CA ASN A 65 8.94 21.62 -3.39
C ASN A 65 9.61 20.44 -2.68
N VAL A 66 8.80 19.46 -2.27
CA VAL A 66 9.24 18.21 -1.68
C VAL A 66 8.58 17.06 -2.41
N GLU A 67 9.37 16.12 -2.89
CA GLU A 67 8.91 14.93 -3.58
C GLU A 67 9.31 13.67 -2.81
N VAL A 68 8.38 12.73 -2.71
CA VAL A 68 8.61 11.42 -2.10
C VAL A 68 8.40 10.35 -3.15
N ILE A 69 9.44 9.52 -3.42
CA ILE A 69 9.34 8.36 -4.32
C ILE A 69 9.49 7.08 -3.50
N LEU A 70 8.38 6.35 -3.35
CA LEU A 70 8.31 5.15 -2.51
C LEU A 70 8.90 3.92 -3.20
N ASN A 71 8.55 3.70 -4.44
CA ASN A 71 8.96 2.58 -5.28
C ASN A 71 8.62 2.88 -6.74
N ILE A 72 9.28 2.16 -7.66
CA ILE A 72 9.01 2.22 -9.10
C ILE A 72 8.97 0.78 -9.61
N GLU A 73 7.76 0.32 -9.94
CA GLU A 73 7.49 -1.04 -10.40
C GLU A 73 6.64 -1.02 -11.67
N ALA A 74 6.56 -2.15 -12.36
CA ALA A 74 5.76 -2.26 -13.58
C ALA A 74 4.27 -2.30 -13.23
N ASP A 75 3.57 -1.20 -13.44
CA ASP A 75 2.11 -1.08 -13.36
C ASP A 75 1.62 -0.16 -14.48
N HIS A 76 0.31 -0.10 -14.68
CA HIS A 76 -0.32 0.75 -15.70
C HIS A 76 0.24 0.51 -17.12
N LEU A 77 0.50 -0.75 -17.47
CA LEU A 77 1.03 -1.16 -18.78
C LEU A 77 0.00 -1.00 -19.93
N ASP A 78 -1.21 -0.54 -19.61
CA ASP A 78 -2.18 -0.01 -20.55
C ASP A 78 -1.82 1.41 -21.06
N PHE A 79 -1.00 2.13 -20.30
CA PHE A 79 -0.51 3.47 -20.61
C PHE A 79 1.01 3.50 -20.88
N PHE A 80 1.81 2.89 -19.98
CA PHE A 80 3.26 2.81 -20.13
C PHE A 80 3.66 1.59 -20.94
N LYS A 81 4.67 1.75 -21.77
CA LYS A 81 5.20 0.67 -22.60
C LYS A 81 5.86 -0.44 -21.76
N ASP A 82 6.66 -0.04 -20.80
CA ASP A 82 7.48 -0.92 -19.95
C ASP A 82 7.98 -0.17 -18.71
N LEU A 83 8.74 -0.84 -17.85
CA LEU A 83 9.33 -0.25 -16.64
C LEU A 83 10.28 0.91 -16.96
N ASP A 84 11.01 0.86 -18.07
CA ASP A 84 11.93 1.94 -18.46
C ASP A 84 11.18 3.21 -18.83
N ASP A 85 10.01 3.07 -19.44
CA ASP A 85 9.13 4.21 -19.75
C ASP A 85 8.56 4.83 -18.47
N ILE A 86 8.16 4.00 -17.51
CA ILE A 86 7.76 4.45 -16.15
C ILE A 86 8.92 5.23 -15.50
N ARG A 87 10.12 4.68 -15.50
CA ARG A 87 11.33 5.32 -14.91
C ARG A 87 11.62 6.67 -15.55
N LYS A 88 11.51 6.79 -16.89
CA LYS A 88 11.64 8.08 -17.59
C LYS A 88 10.60 9.09 -17.12
N SER A 89 9.39 8.65 -16.84
CA SER A 89 8.34 9.51 -16.31
C SER A 89 8.70 10.02 -14.90
N PHE A 90 9.18 9.13 -14.00
CA PHE A 90 9.66 9.55 -12.68
C PHE A 90 10.87 10.51 -12.78
N LYS A 91 11.82 10.26 -13.69
CA LYS A 91 12.93 11.22 -13.95
C LYS A 91 12.41 12.60 -14.35
N LYS A 92 11.38 12.68 -15.21
CA LYS A 92 10.74 13.95 -15.56
C LYS A 92 10.05 14.61 -14.38
N PHE A 93 9.48 13.80 -13.46
CA PHE A 93 8.85 14.33 -12.26
C PHE A 93 9.90 14.90 -11.29
N ILE A 94 11.02 14.21 -11.04
CA ILE A 94 12.14 14.74 -10.26
C ILE A 94 12.66 16.07 -10.84
N ALA A 95 12.72 16.19 -12.16
CA ALA A 95 13.13 17.41 -12.84
C ALA A 95 12.15 18.59 -12.66
N LYS A 96 10.99 18.38 -12.02
CA LYS A 96 10.06 19.46 -11.63
C LYS A 96 10.45 20.12 -10.29
N LEU A 97 11.31 19.47 -9.50
CA LEU A 97 11.92 20.09 -8.32
C LEU A 97 12.91 21.18 -8.76
N ASP A 98 12.91 22.30 -8.07
CA ASP A 98 13.91 23.35 -8.27
C ASP A 98 15.25 23.01 -7.56
N ASP A 99 16.25 23.89 -7.69
CA ASP A 99 17.58 23.70 -7.08
C ASP A 99 17.56 23.65 -5.55
N ASN A 100 16.51 24.14 -4.90
CA ASN A 100 16.27 24.05 -3.47
C ASN A 100 15.32 22.90 -3.10
N GLY A 101 14.82 22.18 -4.10
CA GLY A 101 13.88 21.08 -3.91
C GLY A 101 14.42 19.94 -3.07
N ILE A 102 13.53 19.21 -2.44
CA ILE A 102 13.85 18.08 -1.57
C ILE A 102 13.27 16.81 -2.17
N LEU A 103 14.13 15.81 -2.38
CA LEU A 103 13.75 14.49 -2.81
C LEU A 103 13.94 13.47 -1.69
N ILE A 104 12.88 12.76 -1.36
CA ILE A 104 12.88 11.62 -0.45
C ILE A 104 12.75 10.35 -1.30
N ILE A 105 13.74 9.44 -1.25
CA ILE A 105 13.77 8.30 -2.19
C ILE A 105 14.15 6.99 -1.50
N ASN A 106 13.48 5.90 -1.89
CA ASN A 106 13.74 4.57 -1.34
C ASN A 106 15.08 4.00 -1.85
N GLU A 107 15.89 3.47 -0.93
CA GLU A 107 17.15 2.79 -1.21
C GLU A 107 17.02 1.53 -2.08
N LYS A 108 15.83 0.91 -2.12
CA LYS A 108 15.58 -0.27 -2.96
C LYS A 108 15.40 0.05 -4.44
N ILE A 109 15.19 1.31 -4.81
CA ILE A 109 15.04 1.69 -6.22
C ILE A 109 16.39 1.49 -6.91
N SER A 110 16.42 0.59 -7.89
CA SER A 110 17.62 0.29 -8.67
C SER A 110 18.02 1.47 -9.57
N ASN A 111 19.32 1.59 -9.88
CA ASN A 111 19.85 2.63 -10.78
C ASN A 111 19.36 4.05 -10.42
N LYS A 112 19.37 4.41 -9.13
CA LYS A 112 18.95 5.72 -8.64
C LYS A 112 19.76 6.86 -9.27
N GLU A 113 21.03 6.65 -9.52
CA GLU A 113 21.94 7.62 -10.11
C GLU A 113 21.43 8.13 -11.45
N GLU A 114 20.80 7.25 -12.25
CA GLU A 114 20.19 7.60 -13.52
C GLU A 114 18.96 8.51 -13.34
N LEU A 115 18.17 8.25 -12.29
CA LEU A 115 17.00 9.09 -11.96
C LEU A 115 17.42 10.47 -11.46
N LEU A 116 18.53 10.52 -10.69
CA LEU A 116 19.06 11.73 -10.05
C LEU A 116 19.93 12.57 -10.99
N ASP A 117 20.28 12.05 -12.16
CA ASP A 117 21.12 12.75 -13.11
C ASP A 117 20.49 14.08 -13.53
N GLY A 118 21.20 15.19 -13.25
CA GLY A 118 20.74 16.55 -13.48
C GLY A 118 19.96 17.19 -12.33
N PHE A 119 19.72 16.46 -11.22
CA PHE A 119 19.09 17.04 -10.02
C PHE A 119 20.17 17.56 -9.03
N SER A 120 20.05 18.82 -8.62
CA SER A 120 21.01 19.53 -7.77
C SER A 120 20.49 19.79 -6.33
N GLY A 121 19.22 19.48 -6.06
CA GLY A 121 18.58 19.70 -4.76
C GLY A 121 19.03 18.70 -3.69
N LYS A 122 18.36 18.71 -2.54
CA LYS A 122 18.67 17.83 -1.41
C LYS A 122 18.04 16.45 -1.59
N VAL A 123 18.80 15.39 -1.35
CA VAL A 123 18.31 14.00 -1.43
C VAL A 123 18.42 13.34 -0.05
N TYR A 124 17.31 12.82 0.44
CA TYR A 124 17.26 11.99 1.64
C TYR A 124 16.76 10.60 1.26
N SER A 125 17.60 9.59 1.48
CA SER A 125 17.21 8.22 1.19
C SER A 125 16.63 7.52 2.42
N PHE A 126 15.74 6.56 2.20
CA PHE A 126 15.20 5.74 3.28
C PHE A 126 15.17 4.26 2.90
N GLY A 127 15.25 3.38 3.90
CA GLY A 127 15.17 1.94 3.66
C GLY A 127 15.38 1.07 4.89
N LEU A 128 15.37 -0.24 4.71
CA LEU A 128 15.63 -1.22 5.76
C LEU A 128 17.13 -1.51 5.83
N GLY A 129 17.74 -1.24 6.99
CA GLY A 129 19.16 -1.49 7.26
C GLY A 129 20.13 -0.55 6.56
N LYS A 130 19.68 0.28 5.62
CA LYS A 130 20.47 1.25 4.85
C LYS A 130 19.62 2.47 4.46
N GLY A 131 20.30 3.57 4.13
CA GLY A 131 19.67 4.86 3.79
C GLY A 131 19.95 5.91 4.85
N TYR A 132 19.76 7.18 4.51
CA TYR A 132 19.88 8.30 5.43
C TYR A 132 18.97 8.12 6.65
N VAL A 133 17.70 7.72 6.43
CA VAL A 133 16.77 7.26 7.46
C VAL A 133 16.53 5.77 7.27
N ASN A 134 16.87 4.97 8.28
CA ASN A 134 16.70 3.52 8.16
C ASN A 134 16.22 2.84 9.44
N ALA A 135 15.57 1.68 9.27
CA ALA A 135 15.12 0.82 10.36
C ALA A 135 16.05 -0.38 10.53
N LYS A 136 16.42 -0.66 11.77
CA LYS A 136 17.15 -1.88 12.18
C LYS A 136 16.39 -2.53 13.35
N ASN A 137 16.71 -3.78 13.67
CA ASN A 137 16.15 -4.52 14.81
C ASN A 137 14.61 -4.50 14.84
N ILE A 138 14.01 -4.83 13.69
CA ILE A 138 12.56 -4.88 13.54
C ILE A 138 12.01 -6.07 14.33
N ASN A 139 11.08 -5.79 15.24
CA ASN A 139 10.35 -6.77 16.01
C ASN A 139 8.84 -6.59 15.81
N TYR A 140 8.09 -7.67 16.01
CA TYR A 140 6.63 -7.64 15.93
C TYR A 140 6.06 -8.05 17.30
N ASP A 141 5.08 -7.30 17.77
CA ASP A 141 4.37 -7.67 18.99
C ASP A 141 3.42 -8.86 18.75
N PHE A 142 2.71 -9.28 19.81
CA PHE A 142 1.79 -10.43 19.73
C PHE A 142 0.56 -10.14 18.82
N GLU A 143 0.29 -8.88 18.50
CA GLU A 143 -0.74 -8.46 17.55
C GLU A 143 -0.20 -8.35 16.12
N GLY A 144 1.12 -8.49 15.90
CA GLY A 144 1.76 -8.35 14.59
C GLY A 144 2.11 -6.92 14.19
N LYS A 145 2.05 -5.96 15.13
CA LYS A 145 2.47 -4.57 14.92
C LYS A 145 3.97 -4.43 15.07
N ALA A 146 4.58 -3.59 14.23
CA ALA A 146 6.02 -3.45 14.21
C ALA A 146 6.55 -2.42 15.20
N GLU A 147 7.66 -2.75 15.87
CA GLU A 147 8.57 -1.82 16.55
C GLU A 147 9.97 -1.96 15.94
N PHE A 148 10.65 -0.87 15.72
CA PHE A 148 12.01 -0.87 15.16
C PHE A 148 12.89 0.24 15.74
N ASP A 149 14.19 0.02 15.67
CA ASP A 149 15.20 1.04 15.98
C ASP A 149 15.38 1.95 14.77
N LEU A 150 15.13 3.25 14.96
CA LEU A 150 15.33 4.29 13.97
C LEU A 150 16.80 4.74 13.98
N TYR A 151 17.40 4.74 12.82
CA TYR A 151 18.73 5.31 12.58
C TYR A 151 18.65 6.44 11.57
N VAL A 152 19.39 7.52 11.85
CA VAL A 152 19.58 8.67 10.95
C VAL A 152 21.07 8.88 10.81
N GLU A 153 21.59 8.92 9.58
CA GLU A 153 23.04 8.97 9.30
C GLU A 153 23.81 7.90 10.09
N ASP A 154 23.29 6.67 10.12
CA ASP A 154 23.84 5.54 10.89
C ASP A 154 23.90 5.73 12.40
N LYS A 155 23.34 6.80 12.96
CA LYS A 155 23.23 7.02 14.40
C LYS A 155 21.87 6.57 14.91
N PHE A 156 21.86 5.77 15.99
CA PHE A 156 20.63 5.44 16.68
C PHE A 156 19.92 6.71 17.19
N THR A 157 18.69 6.92 16.78
CA THR A 157 17.94 8.14 17.06
C THR A 157 16.75 7.87 17.99
N GLY A 158 16.29 6.62 18.06
CA GLY A 158 15.22 6.22 18.96
C GLY A 158 14.45 5.01 18.44
N LYS A 159 13.39 4.65 19.15
CA LYS A 159 12.47 3.59 18.75
C LYS A 159 11.19 4.17 18.15
N ILE A 160 10.67 3.49 17.13
CA ILE A 160 9.38 3.78 16.50
C ILE A 160 8.49 2.57 16.66
N LYS A 161 7.27 2.80 17.12
CA LYS A 161 6.20 1.81 17.18
C LYS A 161 5.10 2.20 16.19
N LEU A 162 4.66 1.24 15.38
CA LEU A 162 3.55 1.45 14.44
C LEU A 162 2.27 0.81 14.97
N SER A 163 1.14 1.44 14.70
CA SER A 163 -0.18 0.90 14.99
C SER A 163 -0.77 0.10 13.82
N VAL A 164 -0.06 0.06 12.70
CA VAL A 164 -0.46 -0.62 11.46
C VAL A 164 0.44 -1.81 11.14
N TYR A 165 -0.02 -2.69 10.24
CA TYR A 165 0.57 -3.99 9.97
C TYR A 165 1.47 -3.97 8.72
N GLY A 166 2.42 -4.91 8.67
CA GLY A 166 3.21 -5.23 7.50
C GLY A 166 4.50 -4.42 7.34
N GLU A 167 5.52 -5.08 6.77
CA GLU A 167 6.84 -4.48 6.54
C GLU A 167 6.79 -3.28 5.58
N HIS A 168 5.87 -3.31 4.61
CA HIS A 168 5.66 -2.20 3.70
C HIS A 168 5.27 -0.91 4.43
N ASN A 169 4.55 -0.99 5.56
CA ASN A 169 4.23 0.17 6.38
C ASN A 169 5.43 0.69 7.18
N ILE A 170 6.44 -0.13 7.45
CA ILE A 170 7.73 0.36 7.98
C ILE A 170 8.41 1.26 6.94
N LEU A 171 8.44 0.84 5.67
CA LEU A 171 8.99 1.65 4.57
C LEU A 171 8.19 2.95 4.38
N ASN A 172 6.86 2.89 4.41
CA ASN A 172 6.01 4.07 4.35
C ASN A 172 6.28 5.05 5.52
N ALA A 173 6.45 4.51 6.74
CA ALA A 173 6.79 5.30 7.92
C ALA A 173 8.19 5.93 7.81
N LEU A 174 9.18 5.20 7.30
CA LEU A 174 10.52 5.76 7.08
C LEU A 174 10.51 6.90 6.06
N ALA A 175 9.72 6.79 4.99
CA ALA A 175 9.51 7.88 4.04
C ALA A 175 8.86 9.10 4.71
N ALA A 176 7.84 8.87 5.55
CA ALA A 176 7.17 9.93 6.30
C ALA A 176 8.10 10.58 7.34
N ILE A 177 8.93 9.78 8.04
CA ILE A 177 9.96 10.28 8.98
C ILE A 177 10.98 11.16 8.23
N ALA A 178 11.54 10.65 7.13
CA ALA A 178 12.50 11.39 6.33
C ALA A 178 11.94 12.72 5.84
N THR A 179 10.66 12.71 5.40
CA THR A 179 9.96 13.94 4.98
C THR A 179 9.76 14.89 6.16
N GLY A 180 9.28 14.40 7.31
CA GLY A 180 9.09 15.23 8.51
C GLY A 180 10.39 15.88 8.98
N MET A 181 11.50 15.12 8.97
CA MET A 181 12.81 15.65 9.33
C MET A 181 13.31 16.70 8.32
N ALA A 182 13.10 16.46 7.02
CA ALA A 182 13.45 17.42 5.97
C ALA A 182 12.63 18.72 6.03
N LEU A 183 11.49 18.70 6.71
CA LEU A 183 10.64 19.86 7.01
C LEU A 183 10.87 20.43 8.41
N ASP A 184 11.98 20.09 9.08
CA ASP A 184 12.35 20.53 10.43
C ASP A 184 11.28 20.24 11.51
N ILE A 185 10.51 19.17 11.34
CA ILE A 185 9.56 18.69 12.36
C ILE A 185 10.32 17.92 13.43
N SER A 186 9.99 18.17 14.70
CA SER A 186 10.63 17.48 15.82
C SER A 186 10.40 15.96 15.77
N LEU A 187 11.40 15.17 16.19
CA LEU A 187 11.24 13.71 16.25
C LEU A 187 10.08 13.29 17.16
N GLU A 188 9.81 14.05 18.21
CA GLU A 188 8.68 13.79 19.12
C GLU A 188 7.34 13.96 18.43
N ASP A 189 7.15 15.00 17.61
CA ASP A 189 5.93 15.21 16.84
C ASP A 189 5.78 14.12 15.76
N ILE A 190 6.89 13.75 15.10
CA ILE A 190 6.91 12.65 14.13
C ILE A 190 6.46 11.35 14.79
N LYS A 191 7.01 11.01 15.96
CA LYS A 191 6.62 9.80 16.71
C LYS A 191 5.16 9.80 17.08
N ARG A 192 4.67 10.89 17.71
CA ARG A 192 3.25 11.00 18.10
C ARG A 192 2.33 10.90 16.90
N GLY A 193 2.69 11.53 15.77
CA GLY A 193 1.92 11.42 14.52
C GLY A 193 1.83 10.00 14.01
N LEU A 194 2.94 9.25 14.03
CA LEU A 194 2.96 7.84 13.60
C LEU A 194 2.23 6.91 14.57
N GLU A 195 2.35 7.12 15.88
CA GLU A 195 1.61 6.37 16.90
C GLU A 195 0.09 6.58 16.79
N GLY A 196 -0.33 7.81 16.43
CA GLY A 196 -1.72 8.17 16.19
C GLY A 196 -2.30 7.64 14.86
N TYR A 197 -1.45 7.15 13.96
CA TYR A 197 -1.90 6.63 12.68
C TYR A 197 -2.44 5.20 12.80
N GLY A 198 -3.76 5.07 12.81
CA GLY A 198 -4.46 3.77 12.91
C GLY A 198 -4.76 3.10 11.55
N GLY A 199 -4.31 3.68 10.44
CA GLY A 199 -4.58 3.17 9.10
C GLY A 199 -5.58 4.04 8.30
N VAL A 200 -5.87 3.58 7.11
CA VAL A 200 -6.86 4.14 6.18
C VAL A 200 -7.85 3.03 5.86
N HIS A 201 -9.11 3.37 5.63
CA HIS A 201 -10.11 2.39 5.19
C HIS A 201 -9.61 1.59 3.98
N ARG A 202 -9.87 0.30 4.00
CA ARG A 202 -9.46 -0.64 2.95
C ARG A 202 -7.93 -0.80 2.78
N ARG A 203 -7.12 -0.58 3.82
CA ARG A 203 -5.68 -0.83 3.83
C ARG A 203 -5.32 -1.70 5.04
N PHE A 204 -5.40 -3.01 4.86
CA PHE A 204 -5.30 -4.02 5.93
C PHE A 204 -6.23 -3.68 7.11
N GLU A 205 -7.45 -3.31 6.79
CA GLU A 205 -8.45 -2.89 7.76
C GLU A 205 -9.10 -4.11 8.41
N ILE A 206 -8.92 -4.29 9.71
CA ILE A 206 -9.66 -5.30 10.47
C ILE A 206 -11.10 -4.80 10.62
N LYS A 207 -12.02 -5.36 9.83
CA LYS A 207 -13.44 -4.96 9.82
C LYS A 207 -14.19 -5.46 11.06
N GLY A 208 -13.82 -6.64 11.57
CA GLY A 208 -14.47 -7.24 12.73
C GLY A 208 -14.22 -8.72 12.86
N THR A 209 -15.01 -9.33 13.77
CA THR A 209 -14.96 -10.77 14.02
C THR A 209 -16.35 -11.34 14.17
N VAL A 210 -16.67 -12.39 13.42
CA VAL A 210 -17.94 -13.13 13.51
C VAL A 210 -17.67 -14.60 13.90
N LYS A 211 -18.26 -15.08 14.96
CA LYS A 211 -18.06 -16.46 15.46
C LYS A 211 -16.58 -16.86 15.64
N GLY A 212 -15.70 -15.87 15.84
CA GLY A 212 -14.26 -16.06 16.00
C GLY A 212 -13.48 -16.14 14.68
N LEU A 213 -14.11 -15.95 13.54
CA LEU A 213 -13.50 -15.67 12.23
C LEU A 213 -13.18 -14.18 12.15
N THR A 214 -11.93 -13.80 11.94
CA THR A 214 -11.54 -12.40 11.73
C THR A 214 -11.65 -12.03 10.26
N VAL A 215 -12.34 -10.92 9.97
CA VAL A 215 -12.50 -10.38 8.61
C VAL A 215 -11.65 -9.13 8.45
N ILE A 216 -10.82 -9.12 7.42
CA ILE A 216 -9.93 -8.02 7.03
C ILE A 216 -10.31 -7.58 5.62
N ASP A 217 -10.28 -6.28 5.33
CA ASP A 217 -10.42 -5.75 3.97
C ASP A 217 -9.14 -5.04 3.52
N ASP A 218 -8.74 -5.27 2.27
CA ASP A 218 -7.59 -4.61 1.67
C ASP A 218 -7.86 -4.24 0.20
N TYR A 219 -7.45 -3.04 -0.17
CA TYR A 219 -7.58 -2.52 -1.53
C TYR A 219 -6.57 -3.12 -2.51
N ALA A 220 -5.67 -3.99 -2.05
CA ALA A 220 -4.61 -4.60 -2.86
C ALA A 220 -5.19 -5.25 -4.13
N HIS A 221 -4.63 -4.87 -5.27
CA HIS A 221 -5.08 -5.30 -6.59
C HIS A 221 -3.93 -5.52 -7.59
N HIS A 222 -2.69 -5.29 -7.15
CA HIS A 222 -1.46 -5.62 -7.87
C HIS A 222 -0.72 -6.75 -7.14
N PRO A 223 -0.04 -7.68 -7.85
CA PRO A 223 0.64 -8.81 -7.20
C PRO A 223 1.56 -8.44 -6.04
N GLY A 224 2.33 -7.34 -6.16
CA GLY A 224 3.21 -6.85 -5.09
C GLY A 224 2.43 -6.43 -3.84
N GLU A 225 1.28 -5.76 -4.00
CA GLU A 225 0.42 -5.37 -2.88
C GLU A 225 -0.22 -6.59 -2.21
N ILE A 226 -0.75 -7.54 -3.02
CA ILE A 226 -1.34 -8.80 -2.55
C ILE A 226 -0.32 -9.58 -1.72
N GLU A 227 0.90 -9.69 -2.23
CA GLU A 227 2.00 -10.37 -1.53
C GLU A 227 2.29 -9.69 -0.20
N ALA A 228 2.39 -8.37 -0.17
CA ALA A 228 2.64 -7.59 1.05
C ALA A 228 1.52 -7.79 2.09
N THR A 229 0.25 -7.80 1.66
CA THR A 229 -0.91 -8.03 2.52
C THR A 229 -0.91 -9.46 3.09
N ILE A 230 -0.64 -10.47 2.27
CA ILE A 230 -0.55 -11.87 2.74
C ILE A 230 0.61 -12.02 3.74
N GLU A 231 1.78 -11.44 3.47
CA GLU A 231 2.92 -11.52 4.39
C GLU A 231 2.66 -10.74 5.69
N ALA A 232 1.89 -9.65 5.66
CA ALA A 232 1.43 -8.96 6.86
C ALA A 232 0.49 -9.85 7.68
N ALA A 233 -0.48 -10.51 7.04
CA ALA A 233 -1.41 -11.42 7.69
C ALA A 233 -0.70 -12.62 8.36
N LYS A 234 0.37 -13.13 7.75
CA LYS A 234 1.19 -14.20 8.32
C LYS A 234 1.92 -13.84 9.61
N LYS A 235 2.01 -12.55 9.96
CA LYS A 235 2.55 -12.11 11.26
C LYS A 235 1.51 -12.16 12.37
N LEU A 236 0.23 -12.29 12.04
CA LEU A 236 -0.85 -12.46 12.99
C LEU A 236 -0.92 -13.91 13.49
N LYS A 237 -1.59 -14.11 14.61
CA LYS A 237 -1.91 -15.46 15.11
C LYS A 237 -3.20 -15.95 14.47
N TYR A 238 -3.12 -16.98 13.65
CA TYR A 238 -4.28 -17.58 12.98
C TYR A 238 -4.13 -19.12 12.83
N LYS A 239 -5.21 -19.79 12.44
CA LYS A 239 -5.22 -21.22 12.08
C LYS A 239 -5.06 -21.40 10.56
N ARG A 240 -5.89 -20.72 9.79
CA ARG A 240 -5.87 -20.73 8.32
C ARG A 240 -6.07 -19.32 7.81
N LEU A 241 -5.39 -18.99 6.73
CA LEU A 241 -5.52 -17.72 6.01
C LEU A 241 -6.29 -17.96 4.71
N CYS A 242 -7.49 -17.41 4.64
CA CYS A 242 -8.31 -17.36 3.42
C CYS A 242 -8.17 -15.99 2.75
N VAL A 243 -7.91 -15.96 1.47
CA VAL A 243 -7.95 -14.74 0.65
C VAL A 243 -9.10 -14.85 -0.33
N VAL A 244 -10.04 -13.91 -0.26
CA VAL A 244 -11.10 -13.73 -1.24
C VAL A 244 -10.71 -12.58 -2.15
N PHE A 245 -10.33 -12.89 -3.38
CA PHE A 245 -9.76 -11.92 -4.30
C PHE A 245 -10.69 -11.61 -5.47
N GLN A 246 -10.92 -10.32 -5.72
CA GLN A 246 -11.58 -9.80 -6.91
C GLN A 246 -10.55 -9.14 -7.82
N PRO A 247 -10.17 -9.76 -8.95
CA PRO A 247 -9.27 -9.12 -9.90
C PRO A 247 -9.89 -7.82 -10.44
N HIS A 248 -9.04 -6.82 -10.68
CA HIS A 248 -9.48 -5.50 -11.16
C HIS A 248 -8.93 -5.27 -12.57
N THR A 249 -9.84 -5.12 -13.52
CA THR A 249 -9.70 -4.98 -14.98
C THR A 249 -9.22 -6.25 -15.70
N TYR A 250 -9.71 -6.45 -16.91
CA TYR A 250 -9.32 -7.58 -17.75
C TYR A 250 -7.88 -7.47 -18.24
N SER A 251 -7.45 -6.26 -18.61
CA SER A 251 -6.10 -6.00 -19.11
C SER A 251 -5.03 -6.35 -18.07
N ARG A 252 -5.19 -5.88 -16.82
CA ARG A 252 -4.27 -6.20 -15.73
C ARG A 252 -4.31 -7.69 -15.39
N THR A 253 -5.49 -8.28 -15.33
CA THR A 253 -5.64 -9.71 -15.02
C THR A 253 -4.89 -10.56 -16.03
N LYS A 254 -5.01 -10.26 -17.33
CA LYS A 254 -4.32 -10.99 -18.38
C LYS A 254 -2.79 -10.78 -18.34
N ALA A 255 -2.36 -9.55 -18.15
CA ALA A 255 -0.94 -9.20 -18.15
C ALA A 255 -0.18 -9.83 -16.96
N LEU A 256 -0.83 -9.97 -15.79
CA LEU A 256 -0.21 -10.41 -14.53
C LEU A 256 -0.75 -11.78 -14.04
N LEU A 257 -1.32 -12.58 -14.94
CA LEU A 257 -2.03 -13.81 -14.60
C LEU A 257 -1.19 -14.80 -13.77
N GLU A 258 0.05 -15.06 -14.22
CA GLU A 258 0.98 -15.97 -13.54
C GLU A 258 1.43 -15.40 -12.18
N ASP A 259 1.62 -14.08 -12.10
CA ASP A 259 1.99 -13.42 -10.86
C ASP A 259 0.87 -13.45 -9.84
N PHE A 260 -0.39 -13.22 -10.24
CA PHE A 260 -1.54 -13.41 -9.37
C PHE A 260 -1.62 -14.83 -8.81
N ALA A 261 -1.50 -15.84 -9.68
CA ALA A 261 -1.52 -17.23 -9.24
C ALA A 261 -0.37 -17.54 -8.26
N ARG A 262 0.82 -17.01 -8.51
CA ARG A 262 2.00 -17.19 -7.67
C ARG A 262 1.80 -16.59 -6.27
N VAL A 263 1.37 -15.33 -6.19
CA VAL A 263 1.26 -14.63 -4.89
C VAL A 263 0.07 -15.11 -4.08
N LEU A 264 -1.09 -15.35 -4.70
CA LEU A 264 -2.28 -15.87 -4.05
C LEU A 264 -2.05 -17.29 -3.50
N SER A 265 -1.21 -18.09 -4.18
CA SER A 265 -0.80 -19.42 -3.69
C SER A 265 -0.11 -19.42 -2.34
N LYS A 266 0.25 -18.27 -1.79
CA LYS A 266 0.84 -18.16 -0.44
C LYS A 266 -0.19 -18.24 0.69
N ALA A 267 -1.49 -18.09 0.39
CA ALA A 267 -2.58 -18.31 1.33
C ALA A 267 -2.92 -19.81 1.45
N ASP A 268 -3.62 -20.19 2.53
CA ASP A 268 -4.07 -21.58 2.76
C ASP A 268 -5.29 -21.91 1.92
N LEU A 269 -6.16 -20.94 1.70
CA LEU A 269 -7.38 -21.02 0.89
C LEU A 269 -7.51 -19.77 0.03
N VAL A 270 -7.84 -19.95 -1.24
CA VAL A 270 -8.07 -18.85 -2.19
C VAL A 270 -9.48 -18.95 -2.75
N VAL A 271 -10.22 -17.86 -2.68
CA VAL A 271 -11.55 -17.74 -3.31
C VAL A 271 -11.50 -16.59 -4.29
N LEU A 272 -12.00 -16.81 -5.48
CA LEU A 272 -11.93 -15.85 -6.59
C LEU A 272 -13.34 -15.42 -6.97
N ALA A 273 -13.59 -14.12 -6.98
CA ALA A 273 -14.77 -13.49 -7.54
C ALA A 273 -14.59 -13.21 -9.03
N ASP A 274 -15.66 -12.82 -9.71
CA ASP A 274 -15.57 -12.31 -11.08
C ASP A 274 -14.68 -11.08 -11.16
N ILE A 275 -14.05 -10.87 -12.33
CA ILE A 275 -13.24 -9.69 -12.60
C ILE A 275 -14.12 -8.43 -12.51
N TYR A 276 -13.69 -7.47 -11.69
CA TYR A 276 -14.30 -6.14 -11.68
C TYR A 276 -13.82 -5.37 -12.91
N ALA A 277 -14.72 -5.21 -13.89
CA ALA A 277 -14.40 -4.66 -15.19
C ALA A 277 -13.98 -3.17 -15.16
N ALA A 278 -14.44 -2.41 -14.13
CA ALA A 278 -14.33 -0.96 -14.08
C ALA A 278 -14.86 -0.32 -15.37
N ARG A 279 -13.96 0.29 -16.17
CA ARG A 279 -14.29 0.92 -17.46
C ARG A 279 -14.02 0.04 -18.69
N GLU A 280 -13.52 -1.19 -18.48
CA GLU A 280 -13.17 -2.09 -19.57
C GLU A 280 -14.36 -2.95 -19.99
N LYS A 281 -14.31 -3.42 -21.24
CA LYS A 281 -15.16 -4.50 -21.74
C LYS A 281 -14.30 -5.75 -21.90
N ASP A 282 -14.87 -6.92 -21.66
CA ASP A 282 -14.17 -8.17 -21.92
C ASP A 282 -13.97 -8.38 -23.43
N THR A 283 -12.78 -8.09 -23.90
CA THR A 283 -12.31 -8.36 -25.26
C THR A 283 -11.12 -9.30 -25.30
N LEU A 284 -10.64 -9.72 -24.12
CA LEU A 284 -9.39 -10.44 -23.97
C LEU A 284 -9.59 -11.93 -23.69
N GLY A 285 -10.81 -12.34 -23.38
CA GLY A 285 -11.16 -13.73 -23.07
C GLY A 285 -10.41 -14.28 -21.86
N VAL A 286 -10.21 -13.46 -20.82
CA VAL A 286 -9.61 -13.83 -19.54
C VAL A 286 -10.66 -13.81 -18.44
N SER A 287 -10.55 -14.75 -17.51
CA SER A 287 -11.46 -14.84 -16.37
C SER A 287 -10.71 -15.21 -15.09
N SER A 288 -11.35 -15.03 -13.94
CA SER A 288 -10.81 -15.47 -12.65
C SER A 288 -10.57 -16.99 -12.59
N LYS A 289 -11.26 -17.77 -13.43
CA LYS A 289 -11.04 -19.23 -13.58
C LYS A 289 -9.65 -19.57 -14.11
N ASP A 290 -9.02 -18.66 -14.85
CA ASP A 290 -7.66 -18.87 -15.34
C ASP A 290 -6.67 -18.83 -14.18
N ILE A 291 -6.87 -17.91 -13.21
CA ILE A 291 -6.09 -17.85 -11.97
C ILE A 291 -6.33 -19.11 -11.13
N GLU A 292 -7.61 -19.51 -10.94
CA GLU A 292 -7.98 -20.75 -10.24
C GLU A 292 -7.24 -21.95 -10.83
N THR A 293 -7.31 -22.11 -12.15
CA THR A 293 -6.67 -23.20 -12.89
C THR A 293 -5.16 -23.25 -12.64
N LEU A 294 -4.48 -22.10 -12.68
CA LEU A 294 -3.05 -22.03 -12.46
C LEU A 294 -2.66 -22.39 -11.02
N ILE A 295 -3.41 -21.92 -10.03
CA ILE A 295 -3.18 -22.27 -8.63
C ILE A 295 -3.40 -23.77 -8.43
N ASN A 296 -4.49 -24.32 -8.96
CA ASN A 296 -4.88 -25.70 -8.75
C ASN A 296 -4.04 -26.72 -9.50
N LYS A 297 -3.24 -26.31 -10.49
CA LYS A 297 -2.17 -27.17 -11.06
C LYS A 297 -1.14 -27.62 -10.03
N LYS A 298 -0.92 -26.84 -8.97
CA LYS A 298 0.07 -27.12 -7.93
C LYS A 298 -0.55 -27.60 -6.60
N SER A 299 -1.74 -27.09 -6.27
CA SER A 299 -2.41 -27.39 -5.00
C SER A 299 -3.90 -27.06 -5.13
N GLN A 300 -4.77 -28.03 -4.86
CA GLN A 300 -6.24 -27.84 -4.95
C GLN A 300 -6.78 -27.01 -3.78
N LYS A 301 -6.57 -25.70 -3.82
CA LYS A 301 -6.97 -24.78 -2.76
C LYS A 301 -7.60 -23.48 -3.26
N ALA A 302 -7.79 -23.34 -4.57
CA ALA A 302 -8.47 -22.21 -5.17
C ALA A 302 -9.86 -22.62 -5.65
N TYR A 303 -10.82 -21.73 -5.44
CA TYR A 303 -12.23 -21.91 -5.79
C TYR A 303 -12.74 -20.62 -6.44
N TYR A 304 -13.48 -20.73 -7.50
CA TYR A 304 -14.13 -19.61 -8.18
C TYR A 304 -15.64 -19.66 -7.97
N PHE A 305 -16.24 -18.51 -7.69
CA PHE A 305 -17.69 -18.33 -7.66
C PHE A 305 -18.08 -17.01 -8.35
N PRO A 306 -19.16 -16.99 -9.13
CA PRO A 306 -19.57 -15.81 -9.90
C PRO A 306 -20.27 -14.74 -9.06
N THR A 307 -20.83 -15.09 -7.89
CA THR A 307 -21.61 -14.17 -7.06
C THR A 307 -21.07 -14.08 -5.64
N PHE A 308 -21.29 -12.93 -4.98
CA PHE A 308 -20.88 -12.74 -3.57
C PHE A 308 -21.67 -13.66 -2.63
N ASP A 309 -22.95 -13.93 -2.90
CA ASP A 309 -23.77 -14.85 -2.10
C ASP A 309 -23.20 -16.28 -2.07
N GLU A 310 -22.71 -16.77 -3.22
CA GLU A 310 -22.03 -18.08 -3.29
C GLU A 310 -20.72 -18.08 -2.55
N ILE A 311 -19.94 -16.98 -2.66
CA ILE A 311 -18.67 -16.82 -1.93
C ILE A 311 -18.94 -16.77 -0.44
N GLU A 312 -19.90 -15.98 0.04
CA GLU A 312 -20.27 -15.86 1.44
C GLU A 312 -20.66 -17.25 2.01
N SER A 313 -21.58 -17.93 1.33
CA SER A 313 -22.03 -19.27 1.73
C SER A 313 -20.86 -20.25 1.83
N PHE A 314 -19.95 -20.23 0.87
CA PHE A 314 -18.75 -21.07 0.88
C PHE A 314 -17.82 -20.71 2.04
N VAL A 315 -17.49 -19.44 2.22
CA VAL A 315 -16.60 -18.93 3.28
C VAL A 315 -17.15 -19.32 4.65
N LEU A 316 -18.43 -19.03 4.91
CA LEU A 316 -19.09 -19.34 6.19
C LEU A 316 -19.22 -20.86 6.44
N SER A 317 -19.23 -21.69 5.39
CA SER A 317 -19.23 -23.16 5.53
C SER A 317 -17.85 -23.77 5.77
N LYS A 318 -16.78 -23.07 5.38
CA LYS A 318 -15.41 -23.59 5.39
C LYS A 318 -14.54 -23.04 6.49
N LEU A 319 -14.78 -21.80 6.90
CA LEU A 319 -13.95 -21.11 7.89
C LEU A 319 -14.57 -21.13 9.28
N ASP A 320 -13.72 -21.23 10.27
CA ASP A 320 -14.08 -21.39 11.67
C ASP A 320 -13.32 -20.40 12.58
N LYS A 321 -13.59 -20.52 13.88
CA LYS A 321 -12.90 -19.77 14.94
C LYS A 321 -11.38 -19.91 14.84
N GLY A 322 -10.71 -18.77 14.74
CA GLY A 322 -9.26 -18.62 14.65
C GLY A 322 -8.75 -18.55 13.22
N ASP A 323 -9.63 -18.64 12.21
CA ASP A 323 -9.26 -18.36 10.84
C ASP A 323 -9.30 -16.84 10.55
N ILE A 324 -8.58 -16.44 9.51
CA ILE A 324 -8.63 -15.07 8.94
C ILE A 324 -9.19 -15.16 7.53
N CYS A 325 -10.15 -14.31 7.21
CA CYS A 325 -10.66 -14.06 5.87
C CYS A 325 -10.27 -12.65 5.44
N ILE A 326 -9.54 -12.50 4.34
CA ILE A 326 -9.21 -11.21 3.75
C ILE A 326 -9.98 -11.02 2.46
N THR A 327 -10.87 -10.02 2.41
CA THR A 327 -11.42 -9.52 1.16
C THR A 327 -10.42 -8.59 0.50
N MET A 328 -10.10 -8.82 -0.79
CA MET A 328 -8.99 -8.15 -1.44
C MET A 328 -9.33 -7.73 -2.87
N GLY A 329 -9.14 -6.45 -3.19
CA GLY A 329 -9.39 -5.91 -4.52
C GLY A 329 -9.78 -4.44 -4.55
N ALA A 330 -9.59 -3.77 -5.69
CA ALA A 330 -9.94 -2.36 -5.88
C ALA A 330 -11.42 -2.12 -6.26
N GLY A 331 -12.17 -3.20 -6.49
CA GLY A 331 -13.60 -3.17 -6.79
C GLY A 331 -14.48 -3.10 -5.53
N ASP A 332 -15.62 -3.76 -5.59
CA ASP A 332 -16.65 -3.76 -4.55
C ASP A 332 -16.62 -4.97 -3.61
N ILE A 333 -15.57 -5.77 -3.67
CA ILE A 333 -15.37 -6.97 -2.83
C ILE A 333 -15.45 -6.70 -1.33
N TYR A 334 -15.18 -5.46 -0.88
CA TYR A 334 -15.30 -5.07 0.52
C TYR A 334 -16.71 -5.30 1.08
N LYS A 335 -17.76 -5.20 0.23
CA LYS A 335 -19.16 -5.48 0.61
C LYS A 335 -19.33 -6.89 1.13
N LEU A 336 -18.66 -7.86 0.48
CA LEU A 336 -18.69 -9.26 0.93
C LEU A 336 -18.14 -9.38 2.38
N GLY A 337 -17.09 -8.62 2.74
CA GLY A 337 -16.59 -8.59 4.11
C GLY A 337 -17.62 -8.04 5.11
N GLU A 338 -18.40 -7.05 4.67
CA GLU A 338 -19.51 -6.47 5.45
C GLU A 338 -20.66 -7.47 5.57
N ASP A 339 -21.05 -8.13 4.49
CA ASP A 339 -22.10 -9.17 4.48
C ASP A 339 -21.73 -10.33 5.42
N ILE A 340 -20.50 -10.86 5.34
CA ILE A 340 -20.00 -11.92 6.26
C ILE A 340 -20.11 -11.50 7.74
N LEU A 341 -19.92 -10.21 8.05
CA LEU A 341 -20.03 -9.67 9.40
C LEU A 341 -21.47 -9.33 9.80
N GLY A 342 -22.37 -9.21 8.85
CA GLY A 342 -23.77 -8.79 9.05
C GLY A 342 -23.91 -7.30 9.35
N ILE A 343 -23.11 -6.42 8.72
CA ILE A 343 -23.06 -4.96 8.94
C ILE A 343 -23.21 -4.19 7.63
#